data_b41fa68550e6d7177e187031bf6f54da
#
_entry.id   b41fa68550e6d7177e187031bf6f54da
#
_cell.length_a   1.000
_cell.length_b   1.000
_cell.length_c   1.000
_cell.angle_alpha   90.00
_cell.angle_beta   90.00
_cell.angle_gamma   90.00
#
_symmetry.space_group_name_H-M   'P 1'
#
loop_
_entity.id
_entity.type
_entity.pdbx_description
1 polymer ?
#
loop_
_entity_poly.entity_id
_entity_poly.type
_entity_poly.pdbx_seq_one_letter_code
_entity_poly.pdbx_strand_id
1 'polypeptide(L)'
;MALAAEKELEHIGESKGCEDHDHDLVHELSKKLDSLWRYDQYIANADGHSDLQAFWRDIKAQEQSNIDRLKQLVAQEIQRNCF
;
A
#
# COMPACT_ATOMS: atom_id res chain seq x y z
N MET A 1 -5.63 -29.27 11.57
CA MET A 1 -5.76 -27.97 11.54
C MET A 1 -5.30 -27.35 10.26
N ALA A 2 -5.44 -26.18 10.27
CA ALA A 2 -5.14 -25.41 9.11
C ALA A 2 -3.66 -25.37 8.75
N LEU A 3 -2.78 -26.04 9.47
CA LEU A 3 -1.36 -25.87 9.27
C LEU A 3 -0.89 -26.24 7.88
N ALA A 4 -1.35 -27.36 7.36
CA ALA A 4 -0.96 -27.76 6.01
C ALA A 4 -1.56 -26.81 4.99
N ALA A 5 -2.82 -26.44 5.17
CA ALA A 5 -3.48 -25.50 4.28
C ALA A 5 -2.88 -24.10 4.38
N GLU A 6 -2.50 -23.67 5.58
CA GLU A 6 -1.84 -22.40 5.77
C GLU A 6 -0.48 -22.36 5.07
N LYS A 7 0.28 -23.44 5.16
CA LYS A 7 1.56 -23.52 4.45
C LYS A 7 1.37 -23.50 2.95
N GLU A 8 0.38 -24.18 2.45
CA GLU A 8 0.05 -24.15 1.03
C GLU A 8 -0.35 -22.75 0.58
N LEU A 9 -1.15 -22.04 1.40
CA LEU A 9 -1.53 -20.67 1.12
C LEU A 9 -0.34 -19.73 1.14
N GLU A 10 0.59 -19.93 2.06
CA GLU A 10 1.82 -19.16 2.10
C GLU A 10 2.61 -19.30 0.80
N HIS A 11 2.65 -20.49 0.24
CA HIS A 11 3.40 -20.74 -0.97
C HIS A 11 2.65 -20.44 -2.25
N ILE A 12 1.33 -20.44 -2.23
CA ILE A 12 0.51 -20.14 -3.40
C ILE A 12 0.76 -18.71 -3.90
N GLY A 13 0.86 -17.75 -3.00
CA GLY A 13 1.12 -16.38 -3.35
C GLY A 13 2.59 -16.04 -3.52
N GLU A 14 3.45 -16.99 -3.26
CA GLU A 14 4.89 -16.76 -3.24
C GLU A 14 5.43 -16.58 -4.65
N SER A 15 6.08 -15.47 -4.87
CA SER A 15 6.80 -15.20 -6.11
C SER A 15 8.18 -15.81 -6.02
N LYS A 16 8.64 -16.46 -7.09
CA LYS A 16 10.02 -16.94 -7.16
C LYS A 16 11.03 -15.80 -7.28
N GLY A 17 10.56 -14.58 -7.53
CA GLY A 17 11.41 -13.41 -7.64
C GLY A 17 11.62 -12.66 -6.33
N CYS A 18 10.78 -12.90 -5.33
CA CYS A 18 10.91 -12.24 -4.02
C CYS A 18 10.17 -13.02 -2.94
N GLU A 19 10.44 -12.69 -1.68
CA GLU A 19 9.73 -13.27 -0.56
C GLU A 19 8.35 -12.62 -0.38
N ASP A 20 7.44 -13.31 0.30
CA ASP A 20 6.06 -12.87 0.46
C ASP A 20 5.95 -11.51 1.13
N HIS A 21 6.72 -11.25 2.19
CA HIS A 21 6.65 -9.96 2.87
C HIS A 21 7.14 -8.81 1.98
N ASP A 22 8.06 -9.07 1.07
CA ASP A 22 8.53 -8.07 0.11
C ASP A 22 7.46 -7.82 -0.96
N HIS A 23 6.84 -8.88 -1.45
CA HIS A 23 5.73 -8.78 -2.37
C HIS A 23 4.60 -7.93 -1.77
N ASP A 24 4.27 -8.16 -0.50
CA ASP A 24 3.22 -7.44 0.19
C ASP A 24 3.50 -5.95 0.27
N LEU A 25 4.75 -5.58 0.53
CA LEU A 25 5.16 -4.17 0.56
C LEU A 25 4.94 -3.50 -0.80
N VAL A 26 5.37 -4.15 -1.87
CA VAL A 26 5.24 -3.62 -3.22
C VAL A 26 3.77 -3.52 -3.61
N HIS A 27 2.99 -4.56 -3.32
CA HIS A 27 1.57 -4.60 -3.63
C HIS A 27 0.80 -3.49 -2.91
N GLU A 28 1.06 -3.32 -1.62
CA GLU A 28 0.42 -2.29 -0.83
C GLU A 28 0.82 -0.89 -1.31
N LEU A 29 2.09 -0.68 -1.62
CA LEU A 29 2.56 0.58 -2.17
C LEU A 29 1.83 0.93 -3.45
N SER A 30 1.67 -0.02 -4.36
CA SER A 30 0.93 0.18 -5.60
C SER A 30 -0.51 0.61 -5.34
N LYS A 31 -1.21 -0.09 -4.44
CA LYS A 31 -2.58 0.25 -4.07
C LYS A 31 -2.71 1.64 -3.45
N LYS A 32 -1.76 2.01 -2.60
CA LYS A 32 -1.78 3.31 -1.94
C LYS A 32 -1.50 4.45 -2.91
N LEU A 33 -0.63 4.24 -3.87
CA LEU A 33 -0.39 5.22 -4.93
C LEU A 33 -1.67 5.45 -5.74
N ASP A 34 -2.41 4.39 -6.05
CA ASP A 34 -3.70 4.51 -6.72
C ASP A 34 -4.71 5.28 -5.86
N SER A 35 -4.68 5.09 -4.54
CA SER A 35 -5.60 5.77 -3.65
C SER A 35 -5.41 7.28 -3.65
N LEU A 36 -4.18 7.78 -3.80
CA LEU A 36 -3.94 9.21 -3.89
C LEU A 36 -4.71 9.84 -5.05
N TRP A 37 -4.71 9.17 -6.18
CA TRP A 37 -5.46 9.62 -7.35
C TRP A 37 -6.96 9.68 -7.05
N ARG A 38 -7.49 8.66 -6.38
CA ARG A 38 -8.91 8.65 -5.99
C ARG A 38 -9.26 9.78 -5.04
N TYR A 39 -8.41 10.10 -4.08
CA TYR A 39 -8.65 11.19 -3.14
C TYR A 39 -8.69 12.54 -3.86
N ASP A 40 -7.86 12.76 -4.85
CA ASP A 40 -7.92 13.97 -5.65
C ASP A 40 -9.27 14.10 -6.36
N GLN A 41 -9.79 12.99 -6.87
CA GLN A 41 -11.11 12.96 -7.49
C GLN A 41 -12.21 13.24 -6.46
N TYR A 42 -12.10 12.67 -5.26
CA TYR A 42 -13.07 12.90 -4.18
C TYR A 42 -13.08 14.37 -3.75
N ILE A 43 -11.93 15.00 -3.67
CA ILE A 43 -11.80 16.41 -3.34
C ILE A 43 -12.51 17.27 -4.41
N ALA A 44 -12.29 16.95 -5.66
CA ALA A 44 -12.93 17.65 -6.77
C ALA A 44 -14.45 17.47 -6.74
N ASN A 45 -14.93 16.25 -6.47
CA ASN A 45 -16.34 15.94 -6.38
C ASN A 45 -17.02 16.67 -5.23
N ALA A 46 -16.29 17.00 -4.18
CA ALA A 46 -16.81 17.72 -3.01
C ALA A 46 -16.72 19.25 -3.17
N ASP A 47 -16.61 19.74 -4.38
CA ASP A 47 -16.59 21.18 -4.63
C ASP A 47 -17.84 21.84 -4.01
N GLY A 48 -17.63 22.96 -3.31
CA GLY A 48 -18.68 23.62 -2.57
C GLY A 48 -18.97 23.06 -1.18
N HIS A 49 -18.31 21.97 -0.78
CA HIS A 49 -18.44 21.33 0.53
C HIS A 49 -17.09 21.34 1.23
N SER A 50 -16.73 22.46 1.82
CA SER A 50 -15.37 22.69 2.35
C SER A 50 -14.99 21.71 3.47
N ASP A 51 -15.94 21.30 4.29
CA ASP A 51 -15.69 20.32 5.36
C ASP A 51 -15.39 18.93 4.80
N LEU A 52 -16.06 18.50 3.75
CA LEU A 52 -15.76 17.24 3.08
C LEU A 52 -14.41 17.29 2.37
N GLN A 53 -14.12 18.40 1.71
CA GLN A 53 -12.81 18.58 1.07
C GLN A 53 -11.68 18.52 2.09
N ALA A 54 -11.86 19.16 3.24
CA ALA A 54 -10.86 19.11 4.32
C ALA A 54 -10.65 17.69 4.82
N PHE A 55 -11.72 16.92 5.00
CA PHE A 55 -11.63 15.52 5.40
C PHE A 55 -10.80 14.71 4.40
N TRP A 56 -11.09 14.82 3.12
CA TRP A 56 -10.35 14.08 2.09
C TRP A 56 -8.89 14.50 2.01
N ARG A 57 -8.59 15.79 2.22
CA ARG A 57 -7.21 16.27 2.27
C ARG A 57 -6.46 15.68 3.45
N ASP A 58 -7.11 15.53 4.60
CA ASP A 58 -6.50 14.90 5.78
C ASP A 58 -6.20 13.42 5.51
N ILE A 59 -7.16 12.70 4.93
CA ILE A 59 -6.96 11.29 4.56
C ILE A 59 -5.80 11.16 3.57
N LYS A 60 -5.76 12.04 2.57
CA LYS A 60 -4.67 12.04 1.58
C LYS A 60 -3.31 12.27 2.25
N ALA A 61 -3.23 13.22 3.17
CA ALA A 61 -1.98 13.49 3.89
C ALA A 61 -1.50 12.29 4.70
N GLN A 62 -2.42 11.59 5.38
CA GLN A 62 -2.09 10.36 6.11
C GLN A 62 -1.60 9.28 5.15
N GLU A 63 -2.22 9.15 4.00
CA GLU A 63 -1.82 8.16 3.00
C GLU A 63 -0.44 8.47 2.42
N GLN A 64 -0.13 9.74 2.17
CA GLN A 64 1.20 10.14 1.72
C GLN A 64 2.27 9.79 2.74
N SER A 65 1.98 9.96 4.02
CA SER A 65 2.90 9.57 5.10
C SER A 65 3.14 8.05 5.09
N ASN A 66 2.08 7.27 4.94
CA ASN A 66 2.18 5.81 4.84
C ASN A 66 2.97 5.38 3.61
N ILE A 67 2.77 6.05 2.48
CA ILE A 67 3.50 5.78 1.24
C ILE A 67 4.99 6.03 1.43
N ASP A 68 5.36 7.14 2.06
CA ASP A 68 6.76 7.45 2.32
C ASP A 68 7.42 6.37 3.17
N ARG A 69 6.70 5.89 4.20
CA ARG A 69 7.19 4.79 5.03
C ARG A 69 7.34 3.49 4.25
N LEU A 70 6.37 3.17 3.39
CA LEU A 70 6.45 1.99 2.52
C LEU A 70 7.63 2.06 1.59
N LYS A 71 7.90 3.21 0.99
CA LYS A 71 9.06 3.41 0.12
C LYS A 71 10.36 3.16 0.87
N GLN A 72 10.47 3.62 2.11
CA GLN A 72 11.64 3.37 2.95
C GLN A 72 11.82 1.89 3.21
N LEU A 73 10.74 1.18 3.52
CA LEU A 73 10.79 -0.26 3.79
C LEU A 73 11.16 -1.05 2.54
N VAL A 74 10.62 -0.69 1.39
CA VAL A 74 10.99 -1.33 0.11
C VAL A 74 12.48 -1.13 -0.15
N ALA A 75 12.99 0.08 0.00
CA ALA A 75 14.42 0.36 -0.19
C ALA A 75 15.28 -0.45 0.77
N GLN A 76 14.86 -0.56 2.01
CA GLN A 76 15.56 -1.35 3.03
C GLN A 76 15.63 -2.82 2.63
N GLU A 77 14.53 -3.40 2.13
CA GLU A 77 14.49 -4.80 1.74
C GLU A 77 15.29 -5.06 0.47
N ILE A 78 15.34 -4.11 -0.45
CA ILE A 78 16.23 -4.21 -1.61
C ILE A 78 17.69 -4.28 -1.16
N GLN A 79 18.09 -3.45 -0.20
CA GLN A 79 19.45 -3.47 0.33
C GLN A 79 19.81 -4.76 1.03
N ARG A 80 18.82 -5.46 1.57
CA ARG A 80 19.01 -6.77 2.19
C ARG A 80 19.06 -7.92 1.20
N ASN A 81 18.93 -7.63 -0.09
CA ASN A 81 18.89 -8.65 -1.15
C ASN A 81 17.67 -9.58 -1.02
N CYS A 82 16.56 -9.09 -0.51
CA CYS A 82 15.34 -9.87 -0.41
C CYS A 82 14.57 -9.91 -1.73
N PHE A 83 14.84 -8.98 -2.59
CA PHE A 83 14.22 -8.91 -3.91
C PHE A 83 15.05 -9.58 -4.99
#